data_ed060525dc08fccc49857553d6933e35
#
_entry.id   ed060525dc08fccc49857553d6933e35
#
_cell.length_a   1.000
_cell.length_b   1.000
_cell.length_c   1.000
_cell.angle_alpha   90.00
_cell.angle_beta   90.00
_cell.angle_gamma   90.00
#
_symmetry.space_group_name_H-M   'P 1'
#
loop_
_entity.id
_entity.type
_entity.pdbx_description
1 polymer ?
#
loop_
_entity_poly.entity_id
_entity_poly.type
_entity_poly.pdbx_seq_one_letter_code
_entity_poly.pdbx_strand_id
1 'polypeptide(L)'
;MHKFQLSLQSAQLHLFAFLAAVALGTFAGGPIGDRIGRKAVIWVSFVGMAPFALMMPHANLFWTTVLSIITGLVLSSAFAAMVVYAQEAVPGRVGMIAGLMFGLMFGVSGIAAAGLGYLADVKGIEWVFGVCSLLPLLGLATFFLPKTQAN
;
A
#
# COMPACT_ATOMS: atom_id res chain seq x y z
N MET A 1 -10.68 -11.29 -12.44
CA MET A 1 -11.54 -11.79 -13.51
C MET A 1 -11.77 -13.30 -13.39
N HIS A 2 -10.74 -14.14 -13.29
CA HIS A 2 -10.92 -15.61 -13.22
C HIS A 2 -11.77 -16.10 -12.04
N LYS A 3 -11.57 -15.58 -10.84
CA LYS A 3 -12.27 -16.07 -9.63
C LYS A 3 -13.78 -15.73 -9.61
N PHE A 4 -14.18 -14.58 -10.18
CA PHE A 4 -15.56 -14.08 -10.05
C PHE A 4 -16.29 -13.88 -11.38
N GLN A 5 -15.71 -14.28 -12.53
CA GLN A 5 -16.26 -14.14 -13.89
C GLN A 5 -16.86 -12.74 -14.17
N LEU A 6 -16.17 -11.70 -13.70
CA LEU A 6 -16.62 -10.32 -13.88
C LEU A 6 -16.47 -9.86 -15.32
N SER A 7 -17.44 -9.08 -15.79
CA SER A 7 -17.29 -8.32 -17.03
C SER A 7 -16.16 -7.30 -16.90
N LEU A 8 -15.55 -6.94 -18.02
CA LEU A 8 -14.47 -5.94 -18.05
C LEU A 8 -14.91 -4.60 -17.40
N GLN A 9 -16.15 -4.18 -17.65
CA GLN A 9 -16.73 -2.97 -17.11
C GLN A 9 -16.85 -3.03 -15.58
N SER A 10 -17.33 -4.16 -15.03
CA SER A 10 -17.41 -4.34 -13.58
C SER A 10 -16.02 -4.34 -12.93
N ALA A 11 -15.03 -4.95 -13.55
CA ALA A 11 -13.65 -4.94 -13.06
C ALA A 11 -13.06 -3.51 -13.05
N GLN A 12 -13.35 -2.70 -14.06
CA GLN A 12 -12.93 -1.30 -14.12
C GLN A 12 -13.58 -0.45 -13.03
N LEU A 13 -14.85 -0.67 -12.71
CA LEU A 13 -15.54 0.03 -11.61
C LEU A 13 -14.91 -0.28 -10.25
N HIS A 14 -14.55 -1.55 -10.00
CA HIS A 14 -13.85 -1.93 -8.77
C HIS A 14 -12.45 -1.31 -8.69
N LEU A 15 -11.73 -1.25 -9.81
CA LEU A 15 -10.45 -0.57 -9.89
C LEU A 15 -10.58 0.93 -9.63
N PHE A 16 -11.60 1.57 -10.19
CA PHE A 16 -11.89 2.98 -9.96
C PHE A 16 -12.17 3.26 -8.48
N ALA A 17 -13.01 2.45 -7.84
CA ALA A 17 -13.30 2.57 -6.41
C ALA A 17 -12.04 2.42 -5.54
N PHE A 18 -11.17 1.47 -5.89
CA PHE A 18 -9.87 1.29 -5.25
C PHE A 18 -8.97 2.53 -5.41
N LEU A 19 -8.83 3.06 -6.63
CA LEU A 19 -8.01 4.25 -6.90
C LEU A 19 -8.54 5.50 -6.20
N ALA A 20 -9.88 5.65 -6.13
CA ALA A 20 -10.50 6.73 -5.37
C ALA A 20 -10.17 6.63 -3.87
N ALA A 21 -10.23 5.42 -3.30
CA ALA A 21 -9.85 5.17 -1.91
C ALA A 21 -8.37 5.49 -1.66
N VAL A 22 -7.48 5.12 -2.59
CA VAL A 22 -6.04 5.45 -2.53
C VAL A 22 -5.84 6.97 -2.54
N ALA A 23 -6.53 7.70 -3.40
CA ALA A 23 -6.44 9.16 -3.45
C ALA A 23 -6.90 9.82 -2.13
N LEU A 24 -8.04 9.38 -1.58
CA LEU A 24 -8.56 9.85 -0.31
C LEU A 24 -7.62 9.52 0.86
N GLY A 25 -7.07 8.32 0.89
CA GLY A 25 -6.11 7.90 1.91
C GLY A 25 -4.81 8.70 1.88
N THR A 26 -4.28 8.99 0.69
CA THR A 26 -3.10 9.85 0.51
C THR A 26 -3.37 11.27 1.02
N PHE A 27 -4.54 11.83 0.69
CA PHE A 27 -4.93 13.16 1.14
C PHE A 27 -5.12 13.22 2.66
N ALA A 28 -5.74 12.21 3.25
CA ALA A 28 -5.96 12.14 4.70
C ALA A 28 -4.67 11.83 5.49
N GLY A 29 -3.75 11.06 4.91
CA GLY A 29 -2.52 10.60 5.55
C GLY A 29 -1.58 11.72 5.99
N GLY A 30 -1.53 12.83 5.24
CA GLY A 30 -0.74 14.02 5.59
C GLY A 30 -1.19 14.60 6.94
N PRO A 31 -2.40 15.16 7.05
CA PRO A 31 -2.90 15.77 8.29
C PRO A 31 -2.94 14.81 9.49
N ILE A 32 -3.20 13.52 9.26
CA ILE A 32 -3.18 12.51 10.33
C ILE A 32 -1.75 12.32 10.83
N GLY A 33 -0.79 12.20 9.91
CA GLY A 33 0.64 12.08 10.25
C GLY A 33 1.18 13.27 11.02
N ASP A 34 0.70 14.48 10.73
CA ASP A 34 1.05 15.69 11.46
C ASP A 34 0.60 15.66 12.93
N ARG A 35 -0.57 15.06 13.19
CA ARG A 35 -1.18 15.03 14.53
C ARG A 35 -0.67 13.91 15.43
N ILE A 36 -0.56 12.69 14.90
CA ILE A 36 -0.22 11.50 15.70
C ILE A 36 1.21 11.01 15.50
N GLY A 37 1.95 11.67 14.60
CA GLY A 37 3.33 11.33 14.28
C GLY A 37 3.46 10.37 13.08
N ARG A 38 4.42 10.65 12.21
CA ARG A 38 4.66 9.92 10.95
C ARG A 38 4.88 8.43 11.18
N LYS A 39 5.74 8.09 12.14
CA LYS A 39 6.06 6.70 12.48
C LYS A 39 4.81 5.93 12.92
N ALA A 40 3.94 6.54 13.71
CA ALA A 40 2.72 5.92 14.18
C ALA A 40 1.76 5.59 13.03
N VAL A 41 1.58 6.54 12.08
CA VAL A 41 0.76 6.31 10.88
C VAL A 41 1.32 5.16 10.06
N ILE A 42 2.62 5.15 9.78
CA ILE A 42 3.28 4.08 9.01
C ILE A 42 3.04 2.73 9.68
N TRP A 43 3.32 2.64 10.98
CA TRP A 43 3.20 1.39 11.72
C TRP A 43 1.75 0.89 11.78
N VAL A 44 0.82 1.76 12.18
CA VAL A 44 -0.61 1.42 12.27
C VAL A 44 -1.17 1.03 10.91
N SER A 45 -0.76 1.69 9.84
CA SER A 45 -1.22 1.37 8.50
C SER A 45 -0.74 -0.02 8.05
N PHE A 46 0.54 -0.36 8.23
CA PHE A 46 1.05 -1.67 7.84
C PHE A 46 0.48 -2.81 8.69
N VAL A 47 0.44 -2.64 10.00
CA VAL A 47 -0.12 -3.65 10.90
C VAL A 47 -1.65 -3.73 10.74
N GLY A 48 -2.31 -2.58 10.59
CA GLY A 48 -3.76 -2.52 10.45
C GLY A 48 -4.27 -3.13 9.13
N MET A 49 -3.51 -3.02 8.03
CA MET A 49 -3.93 -3.63 6.76
C MET A 49 -3.65 -5.14 6.68
N ALA A 50 -2.73 -5.68 7.50
CA ALA A 50 -2.34 -7.08 7.45
C ALA A 50 -3.54 -8.05 7.57
N PRO A 51 -4.45 -7.93 8.54
CA PRO A 51 -5.62 -8.82 8.64
C PRO A 51 -6.52 -8.71 7.41
N PHE A 52 -6.73 -7.50 6.87
CA PHE A 52 -7.55 -7.31 5.68
C PHE A 52 -6.94 -7.96 4.45
N ALA A 53 -5.63 -7.82 4.25
CA ALA A 53 -4.90 -8.45 3.15
C ALA A 53 -4.94 -9.98 3.25
N LEU A 54 -4.80 -10.55 4.45
CA LEU A 54 -4.84 -12.00 4.68
C LEU A 54 -6.26 -12.58 4.48
N MET A 55 -7.31 -11.83 4.74
CA MET A 55 -8.70 -12.27 4.53
C MET A 55 -9.10 -12.22 3.05
N MET A 56 -8.46 -11.38 2.24
CA MET A 56 -8.84 -11.11 0.84
C MET A 56 -8.87 -12.36 -0.05
N PRO A 57 -7.90 -13.31 0.01
CA PRO A 57 -7.93 -14.52 -0.82
C PRO A 57 -9.14 -15.43 -0.55
N HIS A 58 -9.72 -15.37 0.64
CA HIS A 58 -10.82 -16.20 1.10
C HIS A 58 -12.19 -15.52 0.99
N ALA A 59 -12.22 -14.23 0.63
CA ALA A 59 -13.43 -13.42 0.58
C ALA A 59 -14.24 -13.64 -0.73
N ASN A 60 -15.56 -13.42 -0.65
CA ASN A 60 -16.42 -13.31 -1.82
C ASN A 60 -16.23 -11.94 -2.50
N LEU A 61 -16.85 -11.74 -3.68
CA LEU A 61 -16.70 -10.52 -4.47
C LEU A 61 -16.98 -9.23 -3.66
N PHE A 62 -18.07 -9.21 -2.90
CA PHE A 62 -18.46 -8.05 -2.12
C PHE A 62 -17.38 -7.71 -1.05
N TRP A 63 -16.98 -8.70 -0.26
CA TRP A 63 -15.97 -8.54 0.76
C TRP A 63 -14.59 -8.23 0.17
N THR A 64 -14.24 -8.85 -0.95
CA THR A 64 -12.98 -8.51 -1.65
C THR A 64 -12.94 -7.04 -2.05
N THR A 65 -14.05 -6.50 -2.55
CA THR A 65 -14.14 -5.08 -2.91
C THR A 65 -14.00 -4.17 -1.69
N VAL A 66 -14.74 -4.46 -0.62
CA VAL A 66 -14.69 -3.68 0.63
C VAL A 66 -13.27 -3.73 1.23
N LEU A 67 -12.70 -4.91 1.35
CA LEU A 67 -11.35 -5.11 1.88
C LEU A 67 -10.29 -4.39 1.02
N SER A 68 -10.44 -4.42 -0.31
CA SER A 68 -9.53 -3.71 -1.23
C SER A 68 -9.59 -2.19 -1.01
N ILE A 69 -10.79 -1.63 -0.88
CA ILE A 69 -10.98 -0.20 -0.63
C ILE A 69 -10.32 0.21 0.70
N ILE A 70 -10.57 -0.54 1.77
CA ILE A 70 -9.98 -0.29 3.09
C ILE A 70 -8.46 -0.40 3.02
N THR A 71 -7.93 -1.46 2.40
CA THR A 71 -6.49 -1.67 2.24
C THR A 71 -5.85 -0.55 1.44
N GLY A 72 -6.48 -0.12 0.34
CA GLY A 72 -6.02 1.00 -0.48
C GLY A 72 -5.96 2.32 0.28
N LEU A 73 -6.99 2.63 1.06
CA LEU A 73 -7.07 3.84 1.87
C LEU A 73 -6.00 3.85 2.98
N VAL A 74 -5.85 2.75 3.69
CA VAL A 74 -4.89 2.61 4.79
C VAL A 74 -3.45 2.62 4.28
N LEU A 75 -3.16 1.88 3.22
CA LEU A 75 -1.81 1.80 2.63
C LEU A 75 -1.36 3.14 2.06
N SER A 76 -2.24 3.86 1.39
CA SER A 76 -1.90 5.15 0.78
C SER A 76 -1.65 6.25 1.81
N SER A 77 -2.28 6.18 2.99
CA SER A 77 -1.97 7.08 4.10
C SER A 77 -0.54 6.87 4.62
N ALA A 78 -0.07 5.61 4.68
CA ALA A 78 1.31 5.28 5.02
C ALA A 78 2.30 5.80 3.97
N PHE A 79 1.95 5.74 2.68
CA PHE A 79 2.79 6.25 1.60
C PHE A 79 3.09 7.75 1.78
N ALA A 80 2.06 8.56 2.01
CA ALA A 80 2.22 9.99 2.26
C ALA A 80 3.11 10.25 3.50
N ALA A 81 2.85 9.53 4.60
CA ALA A 81 3.63 9.64 5.82
C ALA A 81 5.10 9.24 5.63
N MET A 82 5.40 8.19 4.86
CA MET A 82 6.76 7.74 4.58
C MET A 82 7.56 8.77 3.79
N VAL A 83 6.97 9.39 2.77
CA VAL A 83 7.65 10.41 1.97
C VAL A 83 8.03 11.61 2.84
N VAL A 84 7.09 12.10 3.65
CA VAL A 84 7.36 13.23 4.54
C VAL A 84 8.36 12.85 5.64
N TYR A 85 8.25 11.66 6.22
CA TYR A 85 9.22 11.15 7.20
C TYR A 85 10.64 11.14 6.65
N ALA A 86 10.83 10.68 5.40
CA ALA A 86 12.13 10.66 4.76
C ALA A 86 12.67 12.09 4.49
N GLN A 87 11.81 13.04 4.16
CA GLN A 87 12.17 14.44 3.97
C GLN A 87 12.58 15.11 5.30
N GLU A 88 11.88 14.81 6.38
CA GLU A 88 12.20 15.31 7.72
C GLU A 88 13.54 14.74 8.24
N ALA A 89 13.89 13.53 7.84
CA ALA A 89 15.16 12.90 8.23
C ALA A 89 16.40 13.57 7.62
N VAL A 90 16.25 14.29 6.50
CA VAL A 90 17.34 15.00 5.80
C VAL A 90 16.93 16.43 5.48
N PRO A 91 16.97 17.34 6.48
CA PRO A 91 16.59 18.73 6.28
C PRO A 91 17.44 19.42 5.20
N GLY A 92 16.81 20.30 4.42
CA GLY A 92 17.47 21.08 3.36
C GLY A 92 17.64 20.38 2.02
N ARG A 93 17.27 19.10 1.89
CA ARG A 93 17.36 18.33 0.63
C ARG A 93 16.02 17.67 0.22
N VAL A 94 14.92 18.35 0.49
CA VAL A 94 13.55 17.82 0.30
C VAL A 94 13.31 17.29 -1.11
N GLY A 95 13.72 18.04 -2.15
CA GLY A 95 13.55 17.62 -3.55
C GLY A 95 14.37 16.38 -3.91
N MET A 96 15.62 16.29 -3.43
CA MET A 96 16.47 15.13 -3.68
C MET A 96 15.89 13.87 -3.01
N ILE A 97 15.45 13.97 -1.77
CA ILE A 97 14.85 12.85 -1.03
C ILE A 97 13.55 12.42 -1.67
N ALA A 98 12.68 13.35 -2.06
CA ALA A 98 11.46 13.02 -2.79
C ALA A 98 11.76 12.27 -4.09
N GLY A 99 12.68 12.78 -4.91
CA GLY A 99 13.08 12.13 -6.16
C GLY A 99 13.65 10.73 -5.95
N LEU A 100 14.51 10.56 -4.93
CA LEU A 100 15.07 9.26 -4.58
C LEU A 100 13.98 8.28 -4.13
N MET A 101 13.08 8.70 -3.24
CA MET A 101 11.98 7.87 -2.74
C MET A 101 11.04 7.45 -3.87
N PHE A 102 10.59 8.39 -4.70
CA PHE A 102 9.73 8.08 -5.85
C PHE A 102 10.44 7.18 -6.86
N GLY A 103 11.70 7.47 -7.18
CA GLY A 103 12.51 6.67 -8.10
C GLY A 103 12.67 5.22 -7.62
N LEU A 104 13.02 5.02 -6.35
CA LEU A 104 13.12 3.69 -5.75
C LEU A 104 11.77 2.98 -5.68
N MET A 105 10.72 3.65 -5.21
CA MET A 105 9.40 3.05 -5.09
C MET A 105 8.86 2.58 -6.44
N PHE A 106 8.89 3.43 -7.46
CA PHE A 106 8.39 3.07 -8.79
C PHE A 106 9.32 2.11 -9.52
N GLY A 107 10.65 2.26 -9.39
CA GLY A 107 11.62 1.36 -9.98
C GLY A 107 11.51 -0.07 -9.42
N VAL A 108 11.53 -0.21 -8.10
CA VAL A 108 11.38 -1.53 -7.44
C VAL A 108 10.00 -2.11 -7.72
N SER A 109 8.93 -1.30 -7.68
CA SER A 109 7.57 -1.75 -8.00
C SER A 109 7.45 -2.26 -9.42
N GLY A 110 8.09 -1.59 -10.40
CA GLY A 110 8.09 -2.03 -11.80
C GLY A 110 8.77 -3.38 -11.98
N ILE A 111 9.94 -3.57 -11.36
CA ILE A 111 10.66 -4.86 -11.39
C ILE A 111 9.84 -5.94 -10.69
N ALA A 112 9.28 -5.64 -9.52
CA ALA A 112 8.45 -6.59 -8.79
C ALA A 112 7.18 -6.96 -9.57
N ALA A 113 6.52 -6.00 -10.20
CA ALA A 113 5.34 -6.24 -11.02
C ALA A 113 5.64 -7.14 -12.23
N ALA A 114 6.78 -6.93 -12.90
CA ALA A 114 7.21 -7.79 -14.00
C ALA A 114 7.48 -9.24 -13.51
N GLY A 115 8.18 -9.39 -12.38
CA GLY A 115 8.44 -10.69 -11.77
C GLY A 115 7.17 -11.41 -11.32
N LEU A 116 6.26 -10.69 -10.65
CA LEU A 116 4.98 -11.25 -10.21
C LEU A 116 4.07 -11.58 -11.39
N GLY A 117 4.09 -10.78 -12.47
CA GLY A 117 3.38 -11.08 -13.72
C GLY A 117 3.85 -12.40 -14.32
N TYR A 118 5.16 -12.58 -14.46
CA TYR A 118 5.73 -13.84 -14.94
C TYR A 118 5.35 -15.03 -14.05
N LEU A 119 5.39 -14.86 -12.71
CA LEU A 119 4.96 -15.92 -11.78
C LEU A 119 3.47 -16.21 -11.88
N ALA A 120 2.64 -15.21 -12.17
CA ALA A 120 1.21 -15.39 -12.37
C ALA A 120 0.91 -16.22 -13.64
N ASP A 121 1.70 -16.03 -14.69
CA ASP A 121 1.59 -16.82 -15.92
C ASP A 121 1.99 -18.29 -15.71
N VAL A 122 3.00 -18.55 -14.86
CA VAL A 122 3.53 -19.91 -14.62
C VAL A 122 2.74 -20.66 -13.53
N LYS A 123 2.42 -20.00 -12.41
CA LYS A 123 1.82 -20.62 -11.21
C LYS A 123 0.36 -20.25 -10.97
N GLY A 124 -0.18 -19.37 -11.76
CA GLY A 124 -1.52 -18.85 -11.60
C GLY A 124 -1.61 -17.63 -10.69
N ILE A 125 -2.59 -16.77 -10.98
CA ILE A 125 -2.79 -15.51 -10.28
C ILE A 125 -3.19 -15.68 -8.80
N GLU A 126 -3.89 -16.77 -8.47
CA GLU A 126 -4.32 -17.04 -7.09
C GLU A 126 -3.14 -17.31 -6.17
N TRP A 127 -2.12 -18.02 -6.67
CA TRP A 127 -0.89 -18.27 -5.92
C TRP A 127 -0.13 -16.97 -5.64
N VAL A 128 0.03 -16.13 -6.67
CA VAL A 128 0.68 -14.81 -6.54
C VAL A 128 -0.07 -13.93 -5.56
N PHE A 129 -1.40 -13.94 -5.61
CA PHE A 129 -2.24 -13.17 -4.70
C PHE A 129 -2.07 -13.62 -3.25
N GLY A 130 -1.98 -14.94 -3.01
CA GLY A 130 -1.69 -15.51 -1.70
C GLY A 130 -0.31 -15.07 -1.16
N VAL A 131 0.73 -15.08 -2.00
CA VAL A 131 2.07 -14.58 -1.61
C VAL A 131 2.05 -13.09 -1.32
N CYS A 132 1.40 -12.29 -2.16
CA CYS A 132 1.27 -10.85 -1.95
C CYS A 132 0.50 -10.50 -0.67
N SER A 133 -0.47 -11.32 -0.25
CA SER A 133 -1.20 -11.10 1.00
C SER A 133 -0.35 -11.26 2.27
N LEU A 134 0.82 -11.90 2.16
CA LEU A 134 1.79 -12.02 3.25
C LEU A 134 2.76 -10.84 3.34
N LEU A 135 2.93 -10.06 2.26
CA LEU A 135 3.85 -8.91 2.23
C LEU A 135 3.59 -7.87 3.32
N PRO A 136 2.35 -7.55 3.72
CA PRO A 136 2.10 -6.62 4.81
C PRO A 136 2.74 -7.01 6.14
N LEU A 137 3.00 -8.30 6.36
CA LEU A 137 3.69 -8.76 7.56
C LEU A 137 5.13 -8.25 7.64
N LEU A 138 5.77 -7.97 6.49
CA LEU A 138 7.06 -7.29 6.45
C LEU A 138 6.99 -5.87 7.04
N GLY A 139 5.81 -5.27 7.07
CA GLY A 139 5.55 -4.00 7.72
C GLY A 139 5.86 -4.01 9.24
N LEU A 140 5.93 -5.18 9.87
CA LEU A 140 6.39 -5.30 11.26
C LEU A 140 7.82 -4.78 11.44
N ALA A 141 8.65 -4.81 10.38
CA ALA A 141 9.99 -4.23 10.40
C ALA A 141 9.97 -2.71 10.63
N THR A 142 8.86 -2.04 10.35
CA THR A 142 8.71 -0.59 10.61
C THR A 142 8.75 -0.24 12.10
N PHE A 143 8.61 -1.23 12.98
CA PHE A 143 8.78 -1.05 14.42
C PHE A 143 10.20 -0.55 14.77
N PHE A 144 11.19 -0.95 14.01
CA PHE A 144 12.59 -0.57 14.21
C PHE A 144 12.94 0.82 13.68
N LEU A 145 12.02 1.54 13.03
CA LEU A 145 12.28 2.90 12.58
C LEU A 145 12.57 3.84 13.77
N PRO A 146 13.61 4.69 13.71
CA PRO A 146 13.89 5.69 14.73
C PRO A 146 12.74 6.70 14.84
N LYS A 147 12.54 7.25 16.03
CA LYS A 147 11.58 8.36 16.22
C LYS A 147 12.21 9.61 15.65
N THR A 148 11.66 10.21 14.63
CA THR A 148 11.95 11.60 14.26
C THR A 148 11.27 12.51 15.27
N GLN A 149 12.03 13.40 15.89
CA GLN A 149 11.47 14.45 16.73
C GLN A 149 10.79 15.44 15.78
N ALA A 150 9.46 15.45 15.76
CA ALA A 150 8.72 16.60 15.27
C ALA A 150 8.92 17.70 16.32
N ASN A 151 9.74 18.70 15.99
CA ASN A 151 9.74 19.97 16.68
C ASN A 151 8.54 20.78 16.28
#